data_c512add7f9fdc47f9b06efd77649b7b2
#
_entry.id   c512add7f9fdc47f9b06efd77649b7b2
#
_cell.length_a   1.000
_cell.length_b   1.000
_cell.length_c   1.000
_cell.angle_alpha   90.00
_cell.angle_beta   90.00
_cell.angle_gamma   90.00
#
_symmetry.space_group_name_H-M   'P 1'
#
loop_
_entity.id
_entity.type
_entity.pdbx_description
1 polymer ?
#
loop_
_entity_poly.entity_id
_entity_poly.type
_entity_poly.pdbx_seq_one_letter_code
_entity_poly.pdbx_strand_id
1 'polypeptide(L)'
;MQANKPTSAQSDAHSAEFTDIDEFTAAMSGWDMDWQQLEAGRPKIQTSIISSCETVIQRYYISHKAQQRGSAPDDFATFGFANPKSPMNIGGSNIPELGILFNFNNPNGFEMISGSEFGGISVSFPREKFFHLARQFKIDESQITEGKLAFAKVSQSDELGAVRNYLNALNHGGSDARSKKTLIDTELPYRFLNALAGLAPEPSSENPTARRKGLRQALEFIDANAQDNPSIIDICFAVDVSPRSLNRAFNEYFGIGPKRYLLNLRLLNVRRQLRNTSDDLTKVADIANEWEFWHMGDFAREYRQFFGEYPAESLNS
;
A
#
# COMPACT_ATOMS: atom_id res chain seq x y z
N MET A 1 -12.21 23.55 1.94
CA MET A 1 -10.89 23.90 1.42
C MET A 1 -10.84 23.43 -0.03
N GLN A 2 -10.67 24.35 -0.96
CA GLN A 2 -10.71 24.06 -2.40
C GLN A 2 -9.44 23.29 -2.79
N ALA A 3 -9.61 22.15 -3.42
CA ALA A 3 -8.53 21.40 -4.04
C ALA A 3 -7.85 22.27 -5.11
N ASN A 4 -6.56 22.53 -4.95
CA ASN A 4 -5.74 23.20 -5.96
C ASN A 4 -5.69 22.30 -7.20
N LYS A 5 -6.40 22.70 -8.26
CA LYS A 5 -6.18 22.18 -9.60
C LYS A 5 -4.78 22.60 -10.05
N PRO A 6 -3.92 21.68 -10.50
CA PRO A 6 -2.64 22.07 -11.08
C PRO A 6 -2.90 22.81 -12.40
N THR A 7 -2.51 24.07 -12.42
CA THR A 7 -2.56 24.94 -13.60
C THR A 7 -1.24 24.80 -14.35
N SER A 8 -1.32 24.55 -15.68
CA SER A 8 -0.30 24.64 -16.74
C SER A 8 0.81 23.59 -16.84
N ALA A 9 0.71 22.82 -17.86
CA ALA A 9 1.65 22.26 -18.85
C ALA A 9 3.18 22.30 -18.55
N GLN A 10 3.62 21.65 -17.46
CA GLN A 10 5.00 21.20 -17.32
C GLN A 10 4.96 19.76 -16.81
N SER A 11 5.76 18.87 -17.42
CA SER A 11 5.98 17.54 -16.87
C SER A 11 6.90 17.68 -15.67
N ASP A 12 6.31 17.92 -14.50
CA ASP A 12 7.07 18.07 -13.27
C ASP A 12 7.40 16.68 -12.72
N ALA A 13 8.68 16.36 -12.69
CA ALA A 13 9.17 15.20 -11.97
C ALA A 13 9.50 15.67 -10.53
N HIS A 14 8.71 15.23 -9.57
CA HIS A 14 8.96 15.49 -8.17
C HIS A 14 9.49 14.22 -7.50
N SER A 15 10.55 14.35 -6.72
CA SER A 15 11.05 13.26 -5.89
C SER A 15 11.11 13.72 -4.43
N ALA A 16 10.79 12.80 -3.52
CA ALA A 16 10.85 13.03 -2.09
C ALA A 16 11.41 11.80 -1.38
N GLU A 17 12.05 12.03 -0.24
CA GLU A 17 12.52 10.99 0.67
C GLU A 17 11.85 11.17 2.03
N PHE A 18 11.47 10.06 2.65
CA PHE A 18 10.85 10.03 3.97
C PHE A 18 11.56 8.99 4.83
N THR A 19 11.57 9.21 6.12
CA THR A 19 12.02 8.24 7.13
C THR A 19 10.89 7.85 8.08
N ASP A 20 9.68 8.22 7.70
CA ASP A 20 8.45 8.02 8.44
C ASP A 20 7.33 7.58 7.51
N ILE A 21 6.60 6.54 7.92
CA ILE A 21 5.56 5.96 7.08
C ILE A 21 4.27 6.80 7.11
N ASP A 22 3.97 7.47 8.20
CA ASP A 22 2.79 8.33 8.31
C ASP A 22 2.98 9.62 7.51
N GLU A 23 4.19 10.20 7.51
CA GLU A 23 4.54 11.35 6.65
C GLU A 23 4.45 10.97 5.16
N PHE A 24 4.95 9.80 4.80
CA PHE A 24 4.83 9.28 3.44
C PHE A 24 3.37 9.08 3.04
N THR A 25 2.56 8.48 3.92
CA THR A 25 1.12 8.26 3.69
C THR A 25 0.39 9.59 3.47
N ALA A 26 0.66 10.58 4.31
CA ALA A 26 0.08 11.92 4.18
C ALA A 26 0.48 12.63 2.88
N ALA A 27 1.66 12.32 2.33
CA ALA A 27 2.13 12.87 1.06
C ALA A 27 1.51 12.20 -0.17
N MET A 28 0.85 11.03 -0.02
CA MET A 28 0.17 10.32 -1.12
C MET A 28 -1.19 10.96 -1.44
N SER A 29 -1.12 12.13 -2.08
CA SER A 29 -2.32 12.92 -2.43
C SER A 29 -3.30 12.13 -3.31
N GLY A 30 -4.56 12.11 -2.92
CA GLY A 30 -5.66 11.51 -3.67
C GLY A 30 -5.86 10.01 -3.44
N TRP A 31 -4.94 9.31 -2.80
CA TRP A 31 -5.11 7.93 -2.37
C TRP A 31 -5.74 7.89 -0.98
N ASP A 32 -6.67 6.97 -0.78
CA ASP A 32 -7.15 6.59 0.55
C ASP A 32 -6.33 5.38 1.02
N MET A 33 -5.23 5.65 1.72
CA MET A 33 -4.22 4.64 2.06
C MET A 33 -3.92 4.66 3.54
N ASP A 34 -3.84 3.46 4.12
CA ASP A 34 -3.24 3.21 5.42
C ASP A 34 -2.01 2.31 5.24
N TRP A 35 -0.87 2.82 5.69
CA TRP A 35 0.39 2.09 5.70
C TRP A 35 0.78 1.78 7.13
N GLN A 36 1.05 0.52 7.40
CA GLN A 36 1.50 0.06 8.71
C GLN A 36 2.86 -0.59 8.59
N GLN A 37 3.84 -0.05 9.29
CA GLN A 37 5.16 -0.67 9.41
C GLN A 37 5.07 -1.98 10.19
N LEU A 38 5.66 -3.05 9.66
CA LEU A 38 5.70 -4.37 10.30
C LEU A 38 7.09 -4.76 10.79
N GLU A 39 8.10 -4.07 10.35
CA GLU A 39 9.52 -4.29 10.70
C GLU A 39 10.04 -3.14 11.54
N ALA A 40 10.83 -3.47 12.56
CA ALA A 40 11.43 -2.47 13.45
C ALA A 40 12.56 -1.70 12.77
N GLY A 41 12.73 -0.44 13.13
CA GLY A 41 13.73 0.46 12.60
C GLY A 41 13.11 1.67 11.88
N ARG A 42 13.96 2.64 11.54
CA ARG A 42 13.55 3.83 10.79
C ARG A 42 13.56 3.50 9.29
N PRO A 43 12.43 3.51 8.60
CA PRO A 43 12.39 3.16 7.19
C PRO A 43 13.08 4.23 6.34
N LYS A 44 13.68 3.80 5.23
CA LYS A 44 14.02 4.67 4.12
C LYS A 44 12.93 4.51 3.06
N ILE A 45 12.25 5.61 2.76
CA ILE A 45 11.18 5.64 1.76
C ILE A 45 11.57 6.67 0.70
N GLN A 46 11.52 6.28 -0.56
CA GLN A 46 11.79 7.16 -1.69
C GLN A 46 10.59 7.12 -2.63
N THR A 47 10.15 8.28 -3.09
CA THR A 47 9.10 8.37 -4.09
C THR A 47 9.50 9.34 -5.18
N SER A 48 9.03 9.08 -6.40
CA SER A 48 9.09 10.03 -7.50
C SER A 48 7.82 9.96 -8.32
N ILE A 49 7.32 11.13 -8.71
CA ILE A 49 6.09 11.29 -9.48
C ILE A 49 6.44 11.96 -10.79
N ILE A 50 5.97 11.39 -11.89
CA ILE A 50 5.97 12.00 -13.21
C ILE A 50 4.51 12.16 -13.58
N SER A 51 4.05 13.39 -13.74
CA SER A 51 2.71 13.68 -14.22
C SER A 51 2.77 14.28 -15.62
N SER A 52 1.87 13.84 -16.48
CA SER A 52 1.47 14.57 -17.67
C SER A 52 0.17 15.34 -17.37
N CYS A 53 -0.49 15.88 -18.35
CA CYS A 53 -1.77 16.58 -18.12
C CYS A 53 -2.84 15.68 -17.49
N GLU A 54 -2.77 14.36 -17.67
CA GLU A 54 -3.87 13.44 -17.37
C GLU A 54 -3.41 12.15 -16.71
N THR A 55 -2.20 11.66 -17.02
CA THR A 55 -1.67 10.39 -16.52
C THR A 55 -0.63 10.66 -15.44
N VAL A 56 -0.69 9.92 -14.36
CA VAL A 56 0.26 9.99 -13.25
C VAL A 56 1.03 8.68 -13.15
N ILE A 57 2.35 8.76 -13.15
CA ILE A 57 3.25 7.63 -12.90
C ILE A 57 3.97 7.91 -11.59
N GLN A 58 3.77 7.06 -10.62
CA GLN A 58 4.43 7.16 -9.31
C GLN A 58 5.33 5.97 -9.09
N ARG A 59 6.56 6.22 -8.66
CA ARG A 59 7.48 5.19 -8.18
C ARG A 59 7.66 5.35 -6.70
N TYR A 60 7.83 4.24 -6.03
CA TYR A 60 8.16 4.22 -4.61
C TYR A 60 9.07 3.06 -4.27
N TYR A 61 9.85 3.26 -3.25
CA TYR A 61 10.72 2.27 -2.64
C TYR A 61 10.60 2.40 -1.13
N ILE A 62 10.49 1.28 -0.44
CA ILE A 62 10.42 1.20 1.02
C ILE A 62 11.36 0.10 1.50
N SER A 63 12.32 0.48 2.36
CA SER A 63 13.32 -0.45 2.88
C SER A 63 12.76 -1.48 3.85
N HIS A 64 11.66 -1.18 4.52
CA HIS A 64 11.05 -2.00 5.57
C HIS A 64 9.78 -2.70 5.09
N LYS A 65 9.52 -3.85 5.71
CA LYS A 65 8.28 -4.59 5.51
C LYS A 65 7.08 -3.75 5.98
N ALA A 66 6.05 -3.68 5.16
CA ALA A 66 4.86 -2.89 5.45
C ALA A 66 3.58 -3.59 4.99
N GLN A 67 2.50 -3.38 5.74
CA GLN A 67 1.13 -3.63 5.31
C GLN A 67 0.61 -2.37 4.62
N GLN A 68 -0.11 -2.56 3.54
CA GLN A 68 -0.72 -1.51 2.73
C GLN A 68 -2.19 -1.86 2.55
N ARG A 69 -3.07 -0.96 2.94
CA ARG A 69 -4.52 -1.07 2.75
C ARG A 69 -5.06 0.22 2.19
N GLY A 70 -6.07 0.15 1.35
CA GLY A 70 -6.71 1.34 0.85
C GLY A 70 -7.29 1.21 -0.54
N SER A 71 -7.54 2.33 -1.17
CA SER A 71 -8.07 2.43 -2.53
C SER A 71 -7.33 3.48 -3.35
N ALA A 72 -7.28 3.25 -4.64
CA ALA A 72 -6.84 4.26 -5.60
C ALA A 72 -7.91 5.34 -5.76
N PRO A 73 -7.54 6.56 -6.21
CA PRO A 73 -8.51 7.61 -6.48
C PRO A 73 -9.57 7.17 -7.50
N ASP A 74 -10.85 7.44 -7.22
CA ASP A 74 -11.99 6.98 -8.04
C ASP A 74 -11.99 7.55 -9.45
N ASP A 75 -11.42 8.74 -9.65
CA ASP A 75 -11.32 9.41 -10.96
C ASP A 75 -10.27 8.75 -11.89
N PHE A 76 -9.55 7.75 -11.40
CA PHE A 76 -8.48 7.09 -12.14
C PHE A 76 -8.70 5.57 -12.28
N ALA A 77 -8.23 5.04 -13.39
CA ALA A 77 -7.95 3.61 -13.56
C ALA A 77 -6.47 3.39 -13.21
N THR A 78 -6.21 2.71 -12.09
CA THR A 78 -4.86 2.61 -11.53
C THR A 78 -4.36 1.18 -11.51
N PHE A 79 -3.12 1.02 -11.96
CA PHE A 79 -2.41 -0.26 -11.98
C PHE A 79 -1.00 -0.08 -11.42
N GLY A 80 -0.41 -1.15 -10.90
CA GLY A 80 0.94 -1.11 -10.36
C GLY A 80 1.79 -2.29 -10.79
N PHE A 81 3.08 -2.06 -10.91
CA PHE A 81 4.09 -3.11 -11.08
C PHE A 81 4.99 -3.16 -9.85
N ALA A 82 5.11 -4.33 -9.26
CA ALA A 82 6.11 -4.55 -8.21
C ALA A 82 7.47 -4.89 -8.79
N ASN A 83 8.51 -4.54 -8.05
CA ASN A 83 9.86 -5.00 -8.34
C ASN A 83 9.93 -6.53 -8.17
N PRO A 84 10.49 -7.27 -9.15
CA PRO A 84 10.57 -8.72 -9.09
C PRO A 84 11.40 -9.29 -7.93
N LYS A 85 12.21 -8.48 -7.26
CA LYS A 85 13.06 -8.91 -6.13
C LYS A 85 12.38 -8.78 -4.76
N SER A 86 11.18 -8.21 -4.70
CA SER A 86 10.50 -7.96 -3.43
C SER A 86 9.41 -9.01 -3.21
N PRO A 87 9.54 -9.88 -2.20
CA PRO A 87 8.49 -10.82 -1.85
C PRO A 87 7.25 -10.07 -1.37
N MET A 88 6.07 -10.60 -1.69
CA MET A 88 4.79 -9.97 -1.36
C MET A 88 3.79 -11.03 -0.93
N ASN A 89 2.83 -10.58 -0.14
CA ASN A 89 1.63 -11.35 0.16
C ASN A 89 0.39 -10.54 -0.23
N ILE A 90 -0.47 -11.12 -1.05
CA ILE A 90 -1.72 -10.48 -1.47
C ILE A 90 -2.85 -11.44 -1.13
N GLY A 91 -3.81 -10.96 -0.33
CA GLY A 91 -4.96 -11.76 0.07
C GLY A 91 -4.56 -13.11 0.68
N GLY A 92 -3.40 -13.21 1.38
CA GLY A 92 -2.89 -14.43 1.97
C GLY A 92 -2.15 -15.38 1.01
N SER A 93 -1.91 -14.98 -0.24
CA SER A 93 -1.07 -15.72 -1.18
C SER A 93 0.32 -15.11 -1.22
N ASN A 94 1.35 -15.90 -0.92
CA ASN A 94 2.71 -15.50 -1.18
C ASN A 94 2.94 -15.47 -2.69
N ILE A 95 3.37 -14.32 -3.18
CA ILE A 95 3.65 -14.11 -4.58
C ILE A 95 5.15 -14.16 -4.75
N PRO A 96 5.67 -15.13 -5.51
CA PRO A 96 7.10 -15.27 -5.72
C PRO A 96 7.67 -14.13 -6.56
N GLU A 97 8.98 -13.98 -6.55
CA GLU A 97 9.85 -12.91 -7.04
C GLU A 97 9.72 -12.50 -8.53
N LEU A 98 8.62 -12.76 -9.18
CA LEU A 98 8.40 -12.40 -10.59
C LEU A 98 7.53 -11.16 -10.66
N GLY A 99 7.96 -10.16 -11.39
CA GLY A 99 7.23 -8.91 -11.58
C GLY A 99 5.73 -9.14 -11.76
N ILE A 100 4.93 -8.39 -10.98
CA ILE A 100 3.48 -8.54 -10.92
C ILE A 100 2.85 -7.23 -11.32
N LEU A 101 1.81 -7.32 -12.13
CA LEU A 101 0.86 -6.25 -12.35
C LEU A 101 -0.24 -6.37 -11.29
N PHE A 102 -0.47 -5.27 -10.56
CA PHE A 102 -1.61 -5.09 -9.65
C PHE A 102 -2.70 -4.30 -10.30
N ASN A 103 -3.92 -4.66 -9.97
CA ASN A 103 -5.10 -3.89 -10.31
C ASN A 103 -5.67 -3.25 -9.03
N PHE A 104 -5.58 -1.92 -8.93
CA PHE A 104 -6.08 -1.15 -7.80
C PHE A 104 -7.50 -0.64 -7.98
N ASN A 105 -8.23 -1.11 -9.02
CA ASN A 105 -9.56 -0.60 -9.37
C ASN A 105 -10.71 -1.34 -8.67
N ASN A 106 -10.42 -2.16 -7.68
CA ASN A 106 -11.46 -2.82 -6.89
C ASN A 106 -12.16 -1.79 -5.98
N PRO A 107 -13.50 -1.62 -6.08
CA PRO A 107 -14.24 -0.68 -5.24
C PRO A 107 -14.19 -1.02 -3.74
N ASN A 108 -13.88 -2.26 -3.38
CA ASN A 108 -13.67 -2.67 -1.99
C ASN A 108 -12.24 -2.42 -1.50
N GLY A 109 -11.42 -1.72 -2.31
CA GLY A 109 -10.03 -1.48 -2.00
C GLY A 109 -9.13 -2.71 -2.18
N PHE A 110 -7.92 -2.60 -1.68
CA PHE A 110 -6.93 -3.68 -1.70
C PHE A 110 -6.20 -3.77 -0.35
N GLU A 111 -5.64 -4.95 -0.10
CA GLU A 111 -4.73 -5.19 1.00
C GLU A 111 -3.56 -6.03 0.52
N MET A 112 -2.35 -5.58 0.84
CA MET A 112 -1.14 -6.31 0.54
C MET A 112 -0.06 -6.11 1.61
N ILE A 113 0.85 -7.07 1.70
CA ILE A 113 2.04 -6.97 2.53
C ILE A 113 3.25 -7.03 1.61
N SER A 114 4.03 -5.96 1.62
CA SER A 114 5.33 -5.92 0.97
C SER A 114 6.40 -6.50 1.90
N GLY A 115 7.37 -7.22 1.33
CA GLY A 115 8.61 -7.54 2.03
C GLY A 115 9.51 -6.32 2.21
N SER A 116 10.64 -6.52 2.89
CA SER A 116 11.70 -5.49 2.95
C SER A 116 12.27 -5.23 1.56
N GLU A 117 12.85 -4.05 1.34
CA GLU A 117 13.41 -3.61 0.05
C GLU A 117 12.36 -3.60 -1.10
N PHE A 118 11.12 -3.25 -0.77
CA PHE A 118 10.04 -3.23 -1.73
C PHE A 118 10.09 -1.99 -2.62
N GLY A 119 10.02 -2.21 -3.94
CA GLY A 119 9.87 -1.15 -4.93
C GLY A 119 8.68 -1.39 -5.84
N GLY A 120 8.01 -0.31 -6.22
CA GLY A 120 6.85 -0.37 -7.11
C GLY A 120 6.75 0.83 -8.03
N ILE A 121 5.97 0.65 -9.10
CA ILE A 121 5.56 1.70 -10.02
C ILE A 121 4.05 1.61 -10.13
N SER A 122 3.32 2.68 -9.82
CA SER A 122 1.91 2.80 -10.17
C SER A 122 1.72 3.73 -11.35
N VAL A 123 0.69 3.43 -12.12
CA VAL A 123 0.24 4.23 -13.25
C VAL A 123 -1.26 4.45 -13.09
N SER A 124 -1.67 5.71 -13.11
CA SER A 124 -3.06 6.15 -12.97
C SER A 124 -3.47 6.89 -14.23
N PHE A 125 -4.44 6.35 -14.95
CA PHE A 125 -5.03 6.93 -16.15
C PHE A 125 -6.37 7.57 -15.80
N PRO A 126 -6.79 8.70 -16.43
CA PRO A 126 -8.13 9.23 -16.27
C PRO A 126 -9.17 8.15 -16.56
N ARG A 127 -10.04 7.84 -15.59
CA ARG A 127 -10.92 6.68 -15.60
C ARG A 127 -11.82 6.63 -16.84
N GLU A 128 -12.54 7.70 -17.11
CA GLU A 128 -13.47 7.76 -18.24
C GLU A 128 -12.78 7.52 -19.59
N LYS A 129 -11.61 8.16 -19.80
CA LYS A 129 -10.83 8.00 -21.03
C LYS A 129 -10.27 6.59 -21.17
N PHE A 130 -9.74 6.05 -20.11
CA PHE A 130 -9.17 4.70 -20.10
C PHE A 130 -10.24 3.65 -20.45
N PHE A 131 -11.40 3.69 -19.79
CA PHE A 131 -12.47 2.72 -20.06
C PHE A 131 -13.18 2.98 -21.40
N HIS A 132 -13.23 4.22 -21.88
CA HIS A 132 -13.67 4.48 -23.23
C HIS A 132 -12.76 3.81 -24.26
N LEU A 133 -11.44 3.89 -24.08
CA LEU A 133 -10.47 3.23 -24.94
C LEU A 133 -10.51 1.70 -24.76
N ALA A 134 -10.67 1.19 -23.54
CA ALA A 134 -10.73 -0.24 -23.23
C ALA A 134 -11.82 -0.98 -24.02
N ARG A 135 -12.98 -0.33 -24.24
CA ARG A 135 -14.08 -0.89 -25.05
C ARG A 135 -13.66 -1.19 -26.48
N GLN A 136 -12.72 -0.42 -27.06
CA GLN A 136 -12.16 -0.68 -28.38
C GLN A 136 -11.30 -1.96 -28.42
N PHE A 137 -10.72 -2.33 -27.28
CA PHE A 137 -9.98 -3.58 -27.08
C PHE A 137 -10.88 -4.74 -26.64
N LYS A 138 -12.22 -4.54 -26.63
CA LYS A 138 -13.21 -5.52 -26.13
C LYS A 138 -12.99 -5.90 -24.67
N ILE A 139 -12.43 -5.01 -23.88
CA ILE A 139 -12.28 -5.14 -22.43
C ILE A 139 -13.48 -4.44 -21.80
N ASP A 140 -14.30 -5.22 -21.09
CA ASP A 140 -15.41 -4.68 -20.28
C ASP A 140 -14.86 -4.11 -18.97
N GLU A 141 -15.42 -2.99 -18.53
CA GLU A 141 -15.02 -2.34 -17.27
C GLU A 141 -15.15 -3.29 -16.07
N SER A 142 -16.20 -4.14 -16.05
CA SER A 142 -16.41 -5.12 -15.01
C SER A 142 -15.27 -6.14 -14.85
N GLN A 143 -14.57 -6.46 -15.93
CA GLN A 143 -13.41 -7.36 -15.88
C GLN A 143 -12.28 -6.78 -15.03
N ILE A 144 -12.18 -5.45 -14.99
CA ILE A 144 -11.16 -4.72 -14.22
C ILE A 144 -11.69 -4.37 -12.83
N THR A 145 -12.93 -3.87 -12.71
CA THR A 145 -13.45 -3.34 -11.44
C THR A 145 -14.04 -4.40 -10.51
N GLU A 146 -14.53 -5.52 -11.03
CA GLU A 146 -15.16 -6.57 -10.20
C GLU A 146 -14.17 -7.62 -9.65
N GLY A 147 -12.89 -7.31 -9.65
CA GLY A 147 -11.88 -8.18 -9.02
C GLY A 147 -11.49 -9.43 -9.83
N LYS A 148 -12.01 -9.59 -11.06
CA LYS A 148 -11.66 -10.72 -11.95
C LYS A 148 -10.17 -10.69 -12.34
N LEU A 149 -9.56 -9.51 -12.32
CA LEU A 149 -8.14 -9.28 -12.50
C LEU A 149 -7.59 -8.60 -11.24
N ALA A 150 -7.28 -9.35 -10.21
CA ALA A 150 -6.64 -8.79 -9.01
C ALA A 150 -5.15 -8.54 -9.26
N PHE A 151 -4.49 -9.48 -9.90
CA PHE A 151 -3.08 -9.39 -10.30
C PHE A 151 -2.79 -10.31 -11.50
N ALA A 152 -1.70 -10.02 -12.23
CA ALA A 152 -1.16 -10.88 -13.28
C ALA A 152 0.35 -10.95 -13.18
N LYS A 153 0.93 -12.12 -13.50
CA LYS A 153 2.39 -12.28 -13.56
C LYS A 153 2.91 -11.67 -14.86
N VAL A 154 3.88 -10.78 -14.76
CA VAL A 154 4.50 -10.15 -15.95
C VAL A 154 5.14 -11.19 -16.89
N SER A 155 5.61 -12.31 -16.33
CA SER A 155 6.17 -13.42 -17.12
C SER A 155 5.15 -14.17 -17.99
N GLN A 156 3.85 -13.93 -17.80
CA GLN A 156 2.78 -14.54 -18.59
C GLN A 156 2.49 -13.78 -19.90
N SER A 157 3.08 -12.58 -20.06
CA SER A 157 2.85 -11.74 -21.23
C SER A 157 4.09 -10.93 -21.56
N ASP A 158 4.59 -11.07 -22.78
CA ASP A 158 5.70 -10.26 -23.30
C ASP A 158 5.31 -8.77 -23.37
N GLU A 159 4.04 -8.49 -23.62
CA GLU A 159 3.48 -7.14 -23.66
C GLU A 159 3.52 -6.47 -22.28
N LEU A 160 3.17 -7.19 -21.20
CA LEU A 160 3.32 -6.67 -19.83
C LEU A 160 4.78 -6.39 -19.49
N GLY A 161 5.68 -7.28 -19.91
CA GLY A 161 7.11 -7.07 -19.79
C GLY A 161 7.57 -5.81 -20.52
N ALA A 162 7.09 -5.59 -21.74
CA ALA A 162 7.38 -4.41 -22.54
C ALA A 162 6.83 -3.13 -21.91
N VAL A 163 5.60 -3.15 -21.38
CA VAL A 163 5.01 -2.00 -20.64
C VAL A 163 5.85 -1.64 -19.42
N ARG A 164 6.23 -2.62 -18.62
CA ARG A 164 7.09 -2.38 -17.44
C ARG A 164 8.44 -1.77 -17.83
N ASN A 165 9.09 -2.33 -18.86
CA ASN A 165 10.37 -1.81 -19.36
C ASN A 165 10.23 -0.39 -19.92
N TYR A 166 9.13 -0.11 -20.59
CA TYR A 166 8.80 1.22 -21.08
C TYR A 166 8.62 2.23 -19.92
N LEU A 167 7.87 1.87 -18.87
CA LEU A 167 7.74 2.68 -17.67
C LEU A 167 9.11 2.96 -17.01
N ASN A 168 10.00 1.97 -16.96
CA ASN A 168 11.35 2.16 -16.45
C ASN A 168 12.17 3.12 -17.31
N ALA A 169 12.07 3.03 -18.63
CA ALA A 169 12.79 3.89 -19.55
C ALA A 169 12.37 5.37 -19.50
N LEU A 170 11.09 5.64 -19.20
CA LEU A 170 10.59 7.02 -19.05
C LEU A 170 11.33 7.83 -17.96
N ASN A 171 11.96 7.16 -17.01
CA ASN A 171 12.73 7.80 -15.94
C ASN A 171 14.13 8.25 -16.38
N HIS A 172 14.72 7.57 -17.36
CA HIS A 172 16.10 7.73 -17.76
C HIS A 172 16.28 8.51 -19.09
N GLY A 173 15.18 8.77 -19.79
CA GLY A 173 15.23 9.36 -21.13
C GLY A 173 15.30 10.89 -21.13
N GLY A 174 16.31 11.42 -21.83
CA GLY A 174 16.47 12.84 -22.15
C GLY A 174 15.55 13.36 -23.27
N SER A 175 14.36 12.77 -23.47
CA SER A 175 13.38 13.26 -24.45
C SER A 175 12.80 14.61 -24.01
N ASP A 176 12.52 15.49 -24.97
CA ASP A 176 11.87 16.77 -24.68
C ASP A 176 10.49 16.57 -24.01
N ALA A 177 10.03 17.58 -23.26
CA ALA A 177 8.79 17.50 -22.48
C ALA A 177 7.56 17.18 -23.34
N ARG A 178 7.52 17.64 -24.60
CA ARG A 178 6.40 17.40 -25.53
C ARG A 178 6.35 15.96 -25.99
N SER A 179 7.49 15.37 -26.31
CA SER A 179 7.62 13.97 -26.68
C SER A 179 7.25 13.06 -25.50
N LYS A 180 7.73 13.36 -24.29
CA LYS A 180 7.33 12.64 -23.07
C LYS A 180 5.82 12.67 -22.84
N LYS A 181 5.19 13.81 -23.00
CA LYS A 181 3.76 13.97 -22.84
C LYS A 181 2.98 13.07 -23.80
N THR A 182 3.30 13.11 -25.08
CA THR A 182 2.65 12.26 -26.09
C THR A 182 2.81 10.77 -25.78
N LEU A 183 4.00 10.38 -25.36
CA LEU A 183 4.29 9.00 -24.99
C LEU A 183 3.47 8.53 -23.76
N ILE A 184 3.29 9.38 -22.77
CA ILE A 184 2.56 9.06 -21.54
C ILE A 184 1.04 9.07 -21.76
N ASP A 185 0.51 10.08 -22.46
CA ASP A 185 -0.95 10.27 -22.55
C ASP A 185 -1.59 9.47 -23.70
N THR A 186 -0.82 9.08 -24.72
CA THR A 186 -1.34 8.40 -25.90
C THR A 186 -0.82 6.96 -26.04
N GLU A 187 0.49 6.79 -26.00
CA GLU A 187 1.12 5.48 -26.23
C GLU A 187 0.93 4.52 -25.05
N LEU A 188 1.10 5.01 -23.83
CA LEU A 188 1.10 4.18 -22.64
C LEU A 188 -0.27 3.54 -22.37
N PRO A 189 -1.41 4.25 -22.42
CA PRO A 189 -2.74 3.63 -22.27
C PRO A 189 -2.99 2.55 -23.32
N TYR A 190 -2.62 2.80 -24.59
CA TYR A 190 -2.77 1.84 -25.67
C TYR A 190 -1.97 0.56 -25.42
N ARG A 191 -0.68 0.69 -25.08
CA ARG A 191 0.19 -0.45 -24.75
C ARG A 191 -0.34 -1.25 -23.57
N PHE A 192 -0.85 -0.53 -22.55
CA PHE A 192 -1.43 -1.15 -21.37
C PHE A 192 -2.66 -1.97 -21.69
N LEU A 193 -3.59 -1.42 -22.48
CA LEU A 193 -4.81 -2.12 -22.89
C LEU A 193 -4.51 -3.31 -23.81
N ASN A 194 -3.54 -3.17 -24.70
CA ASN A 194 -3.11 -4.30 -25.54
C ASN A 194 -2.57 -5.45 -24.68
N ALA A 195 -1.78 -5.14 -23.65
CA ALA A 195 -1.29 -6.14 -22.72
C ALA A 195 -2.41 -6.78 -21.91
N LEU A 196 -3.37 -5.99 -21.41
CA LEU A 196 -4.52 -6.49 -20.65
C LEU A 196 -5.44 -7.38 -21.50
N ALA A 197 -5.66 -7.04 -22.78
CA ALA A 197 -6.48 -7.83 -23.70
C ALA A 197 -5.91 -9.23 -23.96
N GLY A 198 -4.60 -9.39 -23.83
CA GLY A 198 -3.91 -10.68 -23.97
C GLY A 198 -3.93 -11.55 -22.70
N LEU A 199 -4.38 -11.02 -21.56
CA LEU A 199 -4.43 -11.79 -20.33
C LEU A 199 -5.69 -12.64 -20.28
N ALA A 200 -5.53 -13.94 -20.09
CA ALA A 200 -6.64 -14.77 -19.66
C ALA A 200 -7.05 -14.34 -18.24
N PRO A 201 -8.36 -14.21 -17.92
CA PRO A 201 -8.78 -13.99 -16.57
C PRO A 201 -8.30 -15.14 -15.70
N GLU A 202 -7.36 -14.87 -14.80
CA GLU A 202 -7.03 -15.84 -13.74
C GLU A 202 -8.31 -16.03 -12.91
N PRO A 203 -8.74 -17.27 -12.66
CA PRO A 203 -9.84 -17.48 -11.74
C PRO A 203 -9.42 -16.88 -10.41
N SER A 204 -10.10 -15.82 -9.99
CA SER A 204 -9.99 -15.33 -8.63
C SER A 204 -10.13 -16.55 -7.72
N SER A 205 -9.19 -16.78 -6.83
CA SER A 205 -9.30 -17.88 -5.85
C SER A 205 -10.43 -17.50 -4.87
N GLU A 206 -11.66 -17.56 -5.33
CA GLU A 206 -12.87 -17.08 -4.66
C GLU A 206 -13.28 -17.90 -3.45
N ASN A 207 -12.55 -18.96 -3.13
CA ASN A 207 -12.72 -19.65 -1.86
C ASN A 207 -11.52 -19.34 -0.94
N PRO A 208 -11.61 -18.25 -0.16
CA PRO A 208 -10.64 -18.07 0.91
C PRO A 208 -10.75 -19.30 1.81
N THR A 209 -9.61 -19.97 2.04
CA THR A 209 -9.58 -21.06 3.02
C THR A 209 -10.22 -20.56 4.32
N ALA A 210 -10.85 -21.43 5.11
CA ALA A 210 -11.46 -21.05 6.40
C ALA A 210 -10.50 -20.22 7.26
N ARG A 211 -9.19 -20.47 7.13
CA ARG A 211 -8.12 -19.73 7.81
C ARG A 211 -8.00 -18.27 7.34
N ARG A 212 -8.12 -18.00 6.03
CA ARG A 212 -8.10 -16.64 5.48
C ARG A 212 -9.34 -15.86 5.90
N LYS A 213 -10.49 -16.53 5.92
CA LYS A 213 -11.72 -15.92 6.42
C LYS A 213 -11.59 -15.56 7.89
N GLY A 214 -11.06 -16.46 8.72
CA GLY A 214 -10.80 -16.19 10.14
C GLY A 214 -9.79 -15.06 10.38
N LEU A 215 -8.73 -14.98 9.57
CA LEU A 215 -7.77 -13.88 9.66
C LEU A 215 -8.42 -12.54 9.31
N ARG A 216 -9.18 -12.47 8.20
CA ARG A 216 -9.88 -11.25 7.81
C ARG A 216 -10.84 -10.79 8.90
N GLN A 217 -11.65 -11.68 9.45
CA GLN A 217 -12.55 -11.36 10.55
C GLN A 217 -11.80 -10.88 11.80
N ALA A 218 -10.63 -11.48 12.08
CA ALA A 218 -9.77 -11.04 13.20
C ALA A 218 -9.23 -9.62 12.98
N LEU A 219 -8.81 -9.28 11.77
CA LEU A 219 -8.35 -7.93 11.44
C LEU A 219 -9.48 -6.91 11.49
N GLU A 220 -10.65 -7.24 10.93
CA GLU A 220 -11.87 -6.41 11.03
C GLU A 220 -12.25 -6.15 12.50
N PHE A 221 -12.15 -7.18 13.36
CA PHE A 221 -12.40 -7.03 14.80
C PHE A 221 -11.37 -6.15 15.49
N ILE A 222 -10.07 -6.35 15.19
CA ILE A 222 -8.97 -5.54 15.73
C ILE A 222 -9.16 -4.06 15.34
N ASP A 223 -9.45 -3.80 14.07
CA ASP A 223 -9.63 -2.43 13.57
C ASP A 223 -10.85 -1.75 14.22
N ALA A 224 -11.96 -2.47 14.36
CA ALA A 224 -13.18 -1.95 15.00
C ALA A 224 -13.02 -1.68 16.51
N ASN A 225 -12.08 -2.36 17.18
CA ASN A 225 -11.86 -2.28 18.62
C ASN A 225 -10.43 -1.80 18.97
N ALA A 226 -9.78 -1.08 18.07
CA ALA A 226 -8.38 -0.67 18.24
C ALA A 226 -8.15 0.17 19.51
N GLN A 227 -9.13 0.98 19.94
CA GLN A 227 -9.06 1.80 21.14
C GLN A 227 -9.24 1.00 22.43
N ASP A 228 -9.93 -0.15 22.34
CA ASP A 228 -10.19 -1.02 23.50
C ASP A 228 -9.06 -2.03 23.74
N ASN A 229 -7.99 -1.97 22.94
CA ASN A 229 -6.80 -2.84 23.02
C ASN A 229 -7.14 -4.34 23.17
N PRO A 230 -7.86 -4.95 22.21
CA PRO A 230 -8.35 -6.30 22.35
C PRO A 230 -7.23 -7.32 22.58
N SER A 231 -7.43 -8.20 23.54
CA SER A 231 -6.49 -9.29 23.80
C SER A 231 -6.61 -10.39 22.73
N ILE A 232 -5.59 -11.27 22.65
CA ILE A 232 -5.63 -12.45 21.76
C ILE A 232 -6.87 -13.32 22.03
N ILE A 233 -7.27 -13.40 23.31
CA ILE A 233 -8.42 -14.20 23.74
C ILE A 233 -9.71 -13.57 23.22
N ASP A 234 -9.87 -12.25 23.34
CA ASP A 234 -11.05 -11.52 22.84
C ASP A 234 -11.20 -11.71 21.34
N ILE A 235 -10.10 -11.59 20.59
CA ILE A 235 -10.08 -11.83 19.15
C ILE A 235 -10.52 -13.26 18.84
N CYS A 236 -9.95 -14.25 19.53
CA CYS A 236 -10.30 -15.66 19.31
C CYS A 236 -11.77 -15.93 19.56
N PHE A 237 -12.35 -15.35 20.62
CA PHE A 237 -13.77 -15.48 20.92
C PHE A 237 -14.66 -14.79 19.87
N ALA A 238 -14.28 -13.59 19.46
CA ALA A 238 -15.06 -12.81 18.50
C ALA A 238 -15.17 -13.47 17.12
N VAL A 239 -14.12 -14.20 16.68
CA VAL A 239 -14.07 -14.79 15.33
C VAL A 239 -14.12 -16.33 15.33
N ASP A 240 -14.39 -16.94 16.47
CA ASP A 240 -14.50 -18.40 16.67
C ASP A 240 -13.29 -19.18 16.11
N VAL A 241 -12.09 -18.75 16.49
CA VAL A 241 -10.84 -19.44 16.12
C VAL A 241 -10.01 -19.77 17.34
N SER A 242 -9.25 -20.87 17.29
CA SER A 242 -8.32 -21.18 18.38
C SER A 242 -7.10 -20.25 18.35
N PRO A 243 -6.45 -19.99 19.52
CA PRO A 243 -5.21 -19.22 19.58
C PRO A 243 -4.10 -19.76 18.67
N ARG A 244 -4.03 -21.08 18.52
CA ARG A 244 -3.07 -21.75 17.63
C ARG A 244 -3.36 -21.43 16.16
N SER A 245 -4.63 -21.46 15.76
CA SER A 245 -5.05 -21.14 14.39
C SER A 245 -4.80 -19.67 14.08
N LEU A 246 -5.12 -18.76 15.02
CA LEU A 246 -4.85 -17.33 14.91
C LEU A 246 -3.35 -17.06 14.76
N ASN A 247 -2.53 -17.65 15.65
CA ASN A 247 -1.06 -17.49 15.61
C ASN A 247 -0.49 -17.98 14.28
N ARG A 248 -0.96 -19.11 13.77
CA ARG A 248 -0.53 -19.66 12.48
C ARG A 248 -0.91 -18.73 11.34
N ALA A 249 -2.15 -18.23 11.33
CA ALA A 249 -2.64 -17.32 10.30
C ALA A 249 -1.82 -16.02 10.25
N PHE A 250 -1.54 -15.42 11.42
CA PHE A 250 -0.72 -14.21 11.51
C PHE A 250 0.72 -14.44 11.04
N ASN A 251 1.35 -15.54 11.45
CA ASN A 251 2.70 -15.88 11.00
C ASN A 251 2.77 -16.16 9.49
N GLU A 252 1.78 -16.87 8.93
CA GLU A 252 1.71 -17.13 7.49
C GLU A 252 1.49 -15.86 6.67
N TYR A 253 0.68 -14.94 7.18
CA TYR A 253 0.30 -13.71 6.45
C TYR A 253 1.28 -12.56 6.69
N PHE A 254 1.56 -12.24 7.96
CA PHE A 254 2.39 -11.10 8.35
C PHE A 254 3.85 -11.48 8.59
N GLY A 255 4.19 -12.77 8.75
CA GLY A 255 5.51 -13.22 9.19
C GLY A 255 5.81 -12.90 10.66
N ILE A 256 4.84 -12.39 11.41
CA ILE A 256 4.90 -12.12 12.84
C ILE A 256 3.64 -12.66 13.52
N GLY A 257 3.77 -13.06 14.79
CA GLY A 257 2.62 -13.54 15.56
C GLY A 257 1.65 -12.41 15.97
N PRO A 258 0.40 -12.75 16.34
CA PRO A 258 -0.63 -11.76 16.68
C PRO A 258 -0.24 -10.86 17.85
N LYS A 259 0.48 -11.38 18.85
CA LYS A 259 0.97 -10.58 19.99
C LYS A 259 1.90 -9.46 19.53
N ARG A 260 2.83 -9.75 18.62
CA ARG A 260 3.76 -8.75 18.07
C ARG A 260 3.03 -7.76 17.17
N TYR A 261 2.08 -8.23 16.38
CA TYR A 261 1.24 -7.39 15.55
C TYR A 261 0.45 -6.37 16.38
N LEU A 262 -0.23 -6.80 17.43
CA LEU A 262 -0.97 -5.92 18.35
C LEU A 262 -0.06 -4.92 19.07
N LEU A 263 1.14 -5.35 19.48
CA LEU A 263 2.13 -4.45 20.07
C LEU A 263 2.55 -3.36 19.07
N ASN A 264 2.87 -3.75 17.84
CA ASN A 264 3.25 -2.80 16.80
C ASN A 264 2.11 -1.80 16.52
N LEU A 265 0.86 -2.28 16.44
CA LEU A 265 -0.32 -1.43 16.24
C LEU A 265 -0.49 -0.41 17.38
N ARG A 266 -0.35 -0.83 18.65
CA ARG A 266 -0.41 0.07 19.80
C ARG A 266 0.71 1.13 19.76
N LEU A 267 1.93 0.74 19.44
CA LEU A 267 3.06 1.66 19.30
C LEU A 267 2.82 2.70 18.19
N LEU A 268 2.26 2.29 17.06
CA LEU A 268 1.89 3.20 15.97
C LEU A 268 0.83 4.22 16.41
N ASN A 269 -0.21 3.76 17.12
CA ASN A 269 -1.27 4.64 17.62
C ASN A 269 -0.74 5.64 18.67
N VAL A 270 0.11 5.20 19.60
CA VAL A 270 0.80 6.11 20.53
C VAL A 270 1.58 7.18 19.77
N ARG A 271 2.35 6.77 18.75
CA ARG A 271 3.14 7.71 17.95
C ARG A 271 2.27 8.74 17.21
N ARG A 272 1.19 8.29 16.58
CA ARG A 272 0.22 9.17 15.92
C ARG A 272 -0.40 10.16 16.89
N GLN A 273 -0.75 9.72 18.10
CA GLN A 273 -1.30 10.58 19.12
C GLN A 273 -0.27 11.58 19.67
N LEU A 274 0.97 11.16 19.93
CA LEU A 274 2.06 12.05 20.35
C LEU A 274 2.29 13.17 19.34
N ARG A 275 2.34 12.86 18.04
CA ARG A 275 2.57 13.84 16.97
C ARG A 275 1.39 14.77 16.72
N ASN A 276 0.17 14.34 17.02
CA ASN A 276 -1.03 15.15 16.84
C ASN A 276 -1.41 15.98 18.07
N THR A 277 -0.68 15.83 19.16
CA THR A 277 -0.93 16.58 20.40
C THR A 277 -0.38 17.99 20.29
N SER A 278 -1.26 18.98 20.47
CA SER A 278 -0.93 20.40 20.52
C SER A 278 -0.94 20.96 21.96
N ASP A 279 -1.17 20.12 22.96
CA ASP A 279 -1.25 20.52 24.36
C ASP A 279 0.11 20.36 25.03
N ASP A 280 0.74 21.47 25.41
CA ASP A 280 2.03 21.54 26.11
C ASP A 280 2.01 20.85 27.49
N LEU A 281 0.83 20.54 28.05
CA LEU A 281 0.68 19.87 29.34
C LEU A 281 0.61 18.35 29.22
N THR A 282 0.38 17.82 28.02
CA THR A 282 0.27 16.38 27.78
C THR A 282 1.62 15.71 27.92
N LYS A 283 1.68 14.67 28.73
CA LYS A 283 2.92 13.89 28.96
C LYS A 283 2.90 12.61 28.13
N VAL A 284 4.09 12.21 27.70
CA VAL A 284 4.29 10.90 27.03
C VAL A 284 3.66 9.75 27.84
N ALA A 285 3.76 9.81 29.18
CA ALA A 285 3.22 8.76 30.05
C ALA A 285 1.68 8.69 30.02
N ASP A 286 1.02 9.82 29.86
CA ASP A 286 -0.44 9.87 29.83
C ASP A 286 -0.95 9.17 28.56
N ILE A 287 -0.39 9.53 27.41
CA ILE A 287 -0.71 8.85 26.12
C ILE A 287 -0.33 7.37 26.16
N ALA A 288 0.85 7.02 26.68
CA ALA A 288 1.26 5.63 26.77
C ALA A 288 0.31 4.79 27.65
N ASN A 289 -0.17 5.36 28.76
CA ASN A 289 -1.13 4.71 29.65
C ASN A 289 -2.50 4.49 29.01
N GLU A 290 -2.98 5.39 28.15
CA GLU A 290 -4.22 5.22 27.37
C GLU A 290 -4.15 3.99 26.46
N TRP A 291 -2.93 3.64 26.00
CA TRP A 291 -2.65 2.45 25.19
C TRP A 291 -2.12 1.27 26.00
N GLU A 292 -2.37 1.24 27.32
CA GLU A 292 -2.01 0.15 28.25
C GLU A 292 -0.50 -0.13 28.36
N PHE A 293 0.32 0.90 28.20
CA PHE A 293 1.75 0.82 28.50
C PHE A 293 2.02 1.32 29.92
N TRP A 294 1.93 0.45 30.92
CA TRP A 294 2.10 0.78 32.33
C TRP A 294 3.56 0.86 32.79
N HIS A 295 4.47 0.20 32.08
CA HIS A 295 5.90 0.17 32.40
C HIS A 295 6.67 1.07 31.46
N MET A 296 6.90 2.33 31.82
CA MET A 296 7.50 3.35 30.96
C MET A 296 8.90 2.98 30.44
N GLY A 297 9.70 2.24 31.21
CA GLY A 297 11.03 1.79 30.78
C GLY A 297 10.96 0.76 29.63
N ASP A 298 10.04 -0.20 29.75
CA ASP A 298 9.81 -1.22 28.70
C ASP A 298 9.18 -0.58 27.48
N PHE A 299 8.20 0.31 27.68
CA PHE A 299 7.58 1.07 26.60
C PHE A 299 8.62 1.89 25.82
N ALA A 300 9.45 2.69 26.50
CA ALA A 300 10.46 3.51 25.83
C ALA A 300 11.48 2.66 25.06
N ARG A 301 11.84 1.48 25.58
CA ARG A 301 12.73 0.54 24.90
C ARG A 301 12.09 -0.04 23.64
N GLU A 302 10.85 -0.55 23.74
CA GLU A 302 10.09 -1.11 22.59
C GLU A 302 9.83 -0.04 21.52
N TYR A 303 9.45 1.17 21.96
CA TYR A 303 9.21 2.30 21.08
C TYR A 303 10.47 2.68 20.30
N ARG A 304 11.60 2.86 21.01
CA ARG A 304 12.89 3.17 20.38
C ARG A 304 13.35 2.06 19.43
N GLN A 305 13.18 0.81 19.83
CA GLN A 305 13.53 -0.32 18.96
C GLN A 305 12.69 -0.32 17.69
N PHE A 306 11.41 0.04 17.80
CA PHE A 306 10.48 -0.02 16.67
C PHE A 306 10.62 1.19 15.73
N PHE A 307 10.76 2.40 16.25
CA PHE A 307 10.81 3.63 15.45
C PHE A 307 12.22 4.22 15.27
N GLY A 308 13.21 3.77 16.04
CA GLY A 308 14.56 4.35 16.03
C GLY A 308 14.65 5.71 16.72
N GLU A 309 13.59 6.15 17.43
CA GLU A 309 13.51 7.41 18.20
C GLU A 309 12.83 7.19 19.55
N TYR A 310 13.02 8.11 20.48
CA TYR A 310 12.32 8.06 21.77
C TYR A 310 10.92 8.69 21.67
N PRO A 311 9.95 8.27 22.53
CA PRO A 311 8.61 8.86 22.54
C PRO A 311 8.59 10.38 22.71
N ALA A 312 9.52 10.93 23.50
CA ALA A 312 9.64 12.37 23.70
C ALA A 312 10.09 13.13 22.44
N GLU A 313 10.82 12.48 21.54
CA GLU A 313 11.21 13.06 20.26
C GLU A 313 10.00 13.19 19.32
N SER A 314 9.11 12.18 19.34
CA SER A 314 7.86 12.22 18.58
C SER A 314 6.84 13.25 19.11
N LEU A 315 6.85 13.55 20.42
CA LEU A 315 5.99 14.58 21.00
C LEU A 315 6.41 16.00 20.58
N ASN A 316 7.69 16.20 20.28
CA ASN A 316 8.27 17.50 19.93
C ASN A 316 8.46 17.68 18.41
N SER A 317 7.96 16.75 17.61
CA SER A 317 8.06 16.79 16.14
C SER A 317 6.77 17.33 15.54
#